data_f7fa85acc7d112511a8060e37843d1bf
#
_entry.id   f7fa85acc7d112511a8060e37843d1bf
#
_cell.length_a   1.000
_cell.length_b   1.000
_cell.length_c   1.000
_cell.angle_alpha   90.00
_cell.angle_beta   90.00
_cell.angle_gamma   90.00
#
_symmetry.space_group_name_H-M   'P 1'
#
loop_
_entity.id
_entity.type
_entity.pdbx_description
1 polymer ?
#
loop_
_entity_poly.entity_id
_entity_poly.type
_entity_poly.pdbx_seq_one_letter_code
_entity_poly.pdbx_strand_id
1 'polypeptide(L)'
;SRGLGDVYKRQVLNSPGTIDADYRGEVCIILVNLSSEPFVIEDGERIAQMVIARHEQAVWQEVEVLDETERGAGGFGHTGRG
;
A
#
# COMPACT_ATOMS: atom_id res chain seq x y z
N SER A 1 -21.11 0.03 -13.40
CA SER A 1 -19.80 -0.52 -13.05
C SER A 1 -18.71 0.18 -13.82
N ARG A 2 -17.53 0.16 -13.28
CA ARG A 2 -16.38 0.81 -13.90
C ARG A 2 -15.65 -0.16 -14.81
N GLY A 3 -15.15 0.34 -15.94
CA GLY A 3 -14.28 -0.43 -16.80
C GLY A 3 -12.87 -0.51 -16.25
N LEU A 4 -12.04 -1.37 -16.84
CA LEU A 4 -10.64 -1.54 -16.43
C LEU A 4 -9.84 -0.24 -16.52
N GLY A 5 -10.16 0.61 -17.50
CA GLY A 5 -9.48 1.90 -17.65
C GLY A 5 -9.68 2.81 -16.43
N ASP A 6 -10.86 2.79 -15.82
CA ASP A 6 -11.12 3.57 -14.62
C ASP A 6 -10.32 3.05 -13.42
N VAL A 7 -10.18 1.73 -13.31
CA VAL A 7 -9.42 1.12 -12.22
C VAL A 7 -7.96 1.57 -12.25
N TYR A 8 -7.37 1.68 -13.43
CA TYR A 8 -5.96 2.07 -13.57
C TYR A 8 -5.74 3.59 -13.53
N LYS A 9 -6.74 4.37 -13.94
CA LYS A 9 -6.59 5.82 -14.05
C LYS A 9 -6.96 6.58 -12.79
N ARG A 10 -7.79 6.00 -11.94
CA ARG A 10 -8.24 6.59 -10.68
C ARG A 10 -7.79 5.72 -9.53
N GLN A 11 -6.88 6.21 -8.73
CA GLN A 11 -6.21 5.41 -7.72
C GLN A 11 -6.13 6.14 -6.40
N VAL A 12 -6.08 5.37 -5.32
CA VAL A 12 -5.73 5.87 -3.99
C VAL A 12 -4.21 5.90 -3.90
N LEU A 13 -3.65 7.09 -3.90
CA LEU A 13 -2.20 7.28 -3.94
C LEU A 13 -1.52 6.80 -2.66
N ASN A 14 -2.15 6.99 -1.51
CA ASN A 14 -1.61 6.55 -0.24
C ASN A 14 -2.05 5.13 0.16
N SER A 15 -2.22 4.26 -0.81
CA SER A 15 -2.56 2.85 -0.59
C SER A 15 -1.40 1.95 -1.01
N PRO A 16 -1.10 0.89 -0.25
CA PRO A 16 -1.58 0.64 1.10
C PRO A 16 -0.90 1.56 2.11
N GLY A 17 -1.71 2.25 2.92
CA GLY A 17 -1.22 3.14 3.95
C GLY A 17 -1.44 2.53 5.34
N THR A 18 -0.47 2.68 6.21
CA THR A 18 -0.58 2.21 7.58
C THR A 18 -0.86 3.38 8.50
N ILE A 19 -1.86 3.22 9.35
CA ILE A 19 -2.19 4.21 10.37
C ILE A 19 -1.57 3.74 11.68
N ASP A 20 -0.71 4.56 12.25
CA ASP A 20 -0.02 4.23 13.48
C ASP A 20 -1.00 4.13 14.65
N ALA A 21 -0.70 3.25 15.59
CA ALA A 21 -1.58 3.00 16.73
C ALA A 21 -1.79 4.24 17.62
N ASP A 22 -0.82 5.12 17.67
CA ASP A 22 -0.87 6.36 18.45
C ASP A 22 -1.36 7.57 17.66
N TYR A 23 -1.70 7.40 16.39
CA TYR A 23 -2.22 8.49 15.58
C TYR A 23 -3.64 8.87 16.02
N ARG A 24 -3.88 10.16 16.21
CA ARG A 24 -5.19 10.69 16.61
C ARG A 24 -5.71 11.76 15.66
N GLY A 25 -5.03 11.95 14.53
CA GLY A 25 -5.44 12.92 13.55
C GLY A 25 -6.52 12.39 12.60
N GLU A 26 -6.90 13.23 11.67
CA GLU A 26 -7.85 12.87 10.64
C GLU A 26 -7.26 11.86 9.65
N VAL A 27 -8.04 10.87 9.29
CA VAL A 27 -7.64 9.91 8.25
C VAL A 27 -8.02 10.49 6.90
N CYS A 28 -7.03 10.72 6.06
CA CYS A 28 -7.21 11.33 4.76
C CYS A 28 -6.92 10.33 3.65
N ILE A 29 -7.71 10.39 2.60
CA ILE A 29 -7.51 9.61 1.38
C ILE A 29 -6.95 10.53 0.31
N ILE A 30 -5.83 10.16 -0.26
CA ILE A 30 -5.21 10.89 -1.36
C ILE A 30 -5.58 10.19 -2.66
N LEU A 31 -6.34 10.87 -3.49
CA LEU A 31 -6.75 10.33 -4.78
C LEU A 31 -5.96 10.97 -5.90
N VAL A 32 -5.70 10.17 -6.92
CA VAL A 32 -5.10 10.66 -8.16
C VAL A 32 -5.98 10.27 -9.33
N ASN A 33 -6.18 11.22 -10.24
CA ASN A 33 -6.90 10.99 -11.48
C ASN A 33 -5.93 11.12 -12.65
N LEU A 34 -5.54 10.00 -13.22
CA LEU A 34 -4.61 9.94 -14.34
C LEU A 34 -5.31 10.00 -15.70
N SER A 35 -6.64 10.13 -15.68
CA SER A 35 -7.40 10.30 -16.92
C SER A 35 -7.39 11.74 -17.39
N SER A 36 -7.79 11.96 -18.64
CA SER A 36 -7.94 13.31 -19.19
C SER A 36 -9.29 13.94 -18.85
N GLU A 37 -10.18 13.21 -18.22
CA GLU A 37 -11.52 13.67 -17.88
C GLU A 37 -11.66 13.92 -16.39
N PRO A 38 -12.43 14.95 -15.97
CA PRO A 38 -12.69 15.16 -14.56
C PRO A 38 -13.49 13.99 -13.97
N PHE A 39 -13.25 13.75 -12.69
CA PHE A 39 -13.98 12.73 -11.94
C PHE A 39 -14.62 13.38 -10.73
N VAL A 40 -15.94 13.31 -10.65
CA VAL A 40 -16.71 13.91 -9.57
C VAL A 40 -16.96 12.86 -8.49
N ILE A 41 -16.62 13.21 -7.26
CA ILE A 41 -16.89 12.37 -6.09
C ILE A 41 -18.14 12.92 -5.42
N GLU A 42 -19.17 12.08 -5.37
CA GLU A 42 -20.41 12.43 -4.71
C GLU A 42 -20.29 12.22 -3.20
N ASP A 43 -21.04 13.00 -2.45
CA ASP A 43 -21.11 12.81 -1.00
C ASP A 43 -21.65 11.42 -0.68
N GLY A 44 -20.99 10.72 0.25
CA GLY A 44 -21.34 9.35 0.62
C GLY A 44 -20.85 8.28 -0.34
N GLU A 45 -20.14 8.63 -1.40
CA GLU A 45 -19.60 7.67 -2.34
C GLU A 45 -18.44 6.90 -1.72
N ARG A 46 -18.37 5.62 -2.02
CA ARG A 46 -17.26 4.78 -1.56
C ARG A 46 -16.04 4.98 -2.47
N ILE A 47 -14.94 5.44 -1.90
CA ILE A 47 -13.72 5.72 -2.65
C ILE A 47 -12.52 4.89 -2.22
N ALA A 48 -12.60 4.28 -1.04
CA ALA A 48 -11.53 3.48 -0.48
C ALA A 48 -12.10 2.58 0.62
N GLN A 49 -11.27 1.75 1.19
CA GLN A 49 -11.65 0.94 2.34
C GLN A 49 -10.54 0.95 3.38
N MET A 50 -10.95 0.78 4.63
CA MET A 50 -10.03 0.61 5.75
C MET A 50 -10.10 -0.84 6.22
N VAL A 51 -8.95 -1.45 6.41
CA VAL A 51 -8.85 -2.81 6.92
C VAL A 51 -8.15 -2.78 8.26
N ILE A 52 -8.74 -3.43 9.24
CA ILE A 52 -8.14 -3.59 10.56
C ILE A 52 -7.60 -5.01 10.63
N ALA A 53 -6.30 -5.14 10.84
CA ALA A 53 -5.63 -6.43 10.86
C ALA A 53 -4.68 -6.50 12.05
N ARG A 54 -4.41 -7.73 12.48
CA ARG A 54 -3.38 -7.96 13.48
C ARG A 54 -2.01 -7.79 12.84
N HIS A 55 -1.09 -7.30 13.63
CA HIS A 55 0.31 -7.22 13.21
C HIS A 55 1.21 -7.66 14.35
N GLU A 56 2.43 -7.99 14.00
CA GLU A 56 3.46 -8.32 14.97
C GLU A 56 4.53 -7.24 14.95
N GLN A 57 5.16 -7.07 16.10
CA GLN A 57 6.30 -6.17 16.21
C GLN A 57 7.57 -6.97 16.04
N ALA A 58 8.44 -6.48 15.17
CA ALA A 58 9.77 -7.05 15.01
C ALA A 58 10.70 -6.50 16.09
N VAL A 59 11.54 -7.36 16.59
CA VAL A 59 12.63 -6.97 17.48
C VAL A 59 13.92 -7.10 16.70
N TRP A 60 14.64 -6.01 16.58
CA TRP A 60 15.91 -5.98 15.88
C TRP A 60 16.99 -6.65 16.72
N GLN A 61 17.75 -7.51 16.07
CA GLN A 61 18.93 -8.09 16.67
C GLN A 61 20.13 -7.72 15.80
N GLU A 62 21.01 -6.92 16.35
CA GLU A 62 22.23 -6.53 15.67
C GLU A 62 23.22 -7.68 15.73
N VAL A 63 23.72 -8.09 14.57
CA VAL A 63 24.67 -9.19 14.45
C VAL A 63 25.79 -8.81 13.48
N GLU A 64 26.94 -9.44 13.62
CA GLU A 64 28.05 -9.20 12.68
C GLU A 64 27.90 -10.03 11.40
N VAL A 65 27.30 -11.23 11.53
CA VAL A 65 27.09 -12.14 10.41
C VAL A 65 25.64 -12.61 10.43
N LEU A 66 24.98 -12.56 9.28
CA LEU A 66 23.61 -13.05 9.14
C LEU A 66 23.58 -14.56 9.00
N ASP A 67 22.51 -15.15 9.52
CA ASP A 67 22.27 -16.59 9.34
C ASP A 67 22.06 -16.92 7.87
N GLU A 68 22.47 -18.11 7.49
CA GLU A 68 22.24 -18.61 6.15
C GLU A 68 20.78 -19.03 5.96
N THR A 69 20.25 -18.73 4.79
CA THR A 69 18.92 -19.15 4.36
C THR A 69 19.00 -19.56 2.89
N GLU A 70 17.98 -20.25 2.40
CA GLU A 70 17.92 -20.62 0.98
C GLU A 70 18.01 -19.42 0.05
N ARG A 71 17.37 -18.31 0.42
CA ARG A 71 17.41 -17.11 -0.39
C ARG A 71 18.76 -16.41 -0.31
N GLY A 72 19.39 -16.44 0.85
CA GLY A 72 20.62 -15.71 1.12
C GLY A 72 20.43 -14.21 0.88
N ALA A 73 21.31 -13.60 0.13
CA ALA A 73 21.29 -12.18 -0.20
C ALA A 73 20.41 -11.84 -1.40
N GLY A 74 19.62 -12.79 -1.90
CA GLY A 74 18.78 -12.57 -3.07
C GLY A 74 17.72 -11.49 -2.85
N GLY A 75 17.78 -10.44 -3.63
CA GLY A 75 16.83 -9.35 -3.63
C GLY A 75 15.85 -9.46 -4.80
N PHE A 76 15.49 -8.33 -5.37
CA PHE A 76 14.63 -8.30 -6.55
C PHE A 76 15.28 -9.08 -7.68
N GLY A 77 14.51 -9.91 -8.35
CA GLY A 77 15.03 -10.75 -9.44
C GLY A 77 15.66 -12.04 -8.98
N HIS A 78 15.62 -12.36 -7.69
CA HIS A 78 16.18 -13.60 -7.14
C HIS A 78 15.71 -14.85 -7.87
N THR A 79 14.44 -14.86 -8.28
CA THR A 79 13.86 -16.00 -9.01
C THR A 79 14.21 -16.01 -10.50
N GLY A 80 14.95 -15.03 -10.98
CA GLY A 80 15.27 -14.90 -12.39
C GLY A 80 14.17 -14.30 -13.24
N ARG A 81 13.14 -13.77 -12.62
CA ARG A 81 12.02 -13.15 -13.32
C ARG A 81 12.10 -11.63 -13.37
N GLY A 82 13.16 -11.10 -12.93
CA GLY A 82 13.48 -9.70 -13.08
C GLY A 82 12.61 -8.73 -12.34
#